data_261deba4b2f0b22459b1dfd4d2a74085
#
_entry.id   261deba4b2f0b22459b1dfd4d2a74085
#
_cell.length_a   1.000
_cell.length_b   1.000
_cell.length_c   1.000
_cell.angle_alpha   90.00
_cell.angle_beta   90.00
_cell.angle_gamma   90.00
#
_symmetry.space_group_name_H-M   'P 1'
#
loop_
_entity.id
_entity.type
_entity.pdbx_description
1 polymer ?
#
loop_
_entity_poly.entity_id
_entity_poly.type
_entity_poly.pdbx_seq_one_letter_code
_entity_poly.pdbx_strand_id
1 'polypeptide(L)'
;SEMCIRDRYNGIRVKNVPEGADFHPEAYKAEFKNNYKGTNTLRAGVEVRPLPIFAVRLGGGYTDSMFKDRQQYYNSPSVYESYYITGGLGINLGRNTVLDVAYQNVTEKQTPYELFFSKYQNGGEMKTYSGLYDTKQTRHYISMTLGFRF
;
A
#
# COMPACT_ATOMS: atom_id res chain seq x y z
N SER A 1 6.72 19.17 7.17
CA SER A 1 5.49 19.39 6.38
C SER A 1 4.66 18.13 6.35
N GLU A 2 3.35 18.25 6.51
CA GLU A 2 2.41 17.16 6.44
C GLU A 2 1.67 17.20 5.09
N MET A 3 1.51 16.04 4.46
CA MET A 3 0.72 15.92 3.25
C MET A 3 -0.34 14.83 3.44
N CYS A 4 -1.60 15.16 3.26
CA CYS A 4 -2.71 14.22 3.27
C CYS A 4 -3.27 14.10 1.85
N ILE A 5 -3.24 12.88 1.30
CA ILE A 5 -3.80 12.56 -0.01
C ILE A 5 -4.99 11.63 0.20
N ARG A 6 -6.10 11.96 -0.43
CA ARG A 6 -7.32 11.14 -0.39
C ARG A 6 -7.71 10.69 -1.79
N ASP A 7 -7.62 9.41 -2.04
CA ASP A 7 -8.05 8.78 -3.28
C ASP A 7 -9.47 8.23 -3.15
N ARG A 8 -10.28 8.38 -4.20
CA ARG A 8 -11.66 7.91 -4.23
C ARG A 8 -11.86 6.86 -5.32
N TYR A 9 -12.12 5.63 -4.91
CA TYR A 9 -12.37 4.51 -5.82
C TYR A 9 -13.85 4.27 -6.11
N ASN A 10 -14.77 4.91 -5.36
CA ASN A 10 -16.21 4.72 -5.51
C ASN A 10 -16.84 5.53 -6.67
N GLY A 11 -16.04 6.29 -7.41
CA GLY A 11 -16.47 7.11 -8.55
C GLY A 11 -16.20 6.49 -9.92
N ILE A 12 -15.86 5.21 -10.00
CA ILE A 12 -15.56 4.53 -11.26
C ILE A 12 -16.79 4.56 -12.18
N ARG A 13 -16.59 5.00 -13.43
CA ARG A 13 -17.60 5.01 -14.50
C ARG A 13 -17.08 4.19 -15.66
N VAL A 14 -17.87 3.23 -16.09
CA VAL A 14 -17.60 2.48 -17.33
C VAL A 14 -18.30 3.19 -18.48
N LYS A 15 -17.55 3.46 -19.55
CA LYS A 15 -18.04 4.11 -20.78
C LYS A 15 -17.77 3.18 -21.97
N ASN A 16 -18.58 3.33 -23.03
CA ASN A 16 -18.39 2.65 -24.31
C ASN A 16 -18.37 1.12 -24.21
N VAL A 17 -19.36 0.56 -23.53
CA VAL A 17 -19.58 -0.90 -23.56
C VAL A 17 -20.07 -1.30 -24.94
N PRO A 18 -19.42 -2.25 -25.67
CA PRO A 18 -19.89 -2.72 -26.95
C PRO A 18 -21.31 -3.31 -26.87
N GLU A 19 -22.13 -3.09 -27.89
CA GLU A 19 -23.42 -3.74 -28.01
C GLU A 19 -23.24 -5.25 -28.12
N GLY A 20 -23.99 -6.01 -27.33
CA GLY A 20 -23.90 -7.48 -27.27
C GLY A 20 -22.87 -8.05 -26.29
N ALA A 21 -22.14 -7.21 -25.59
CA ALA A 21 -21.32 -7.67 -24.47
C ALA A 21 -22.21 -8.05 -23.28
N ASP A 22 -22.00 -9.24 -22.72
CA ASP A 22 -22.66 -9.71 -21.48
C ASP A 22 -22.02 -9.00 -20.25
N PHE A 23 -22.10 -7.67 -20.29
CA PHE A 23 -21.49 -6.78 -19.30
C PHE A 23 -22.53 -5.82 -18.73
N HIS A 24 -22.77 -5.91 -17.44
CA HIS A 24 -23.73 -5.07 -16.72
C HIS A 24 -23.01 -3.96 -15.93
N PRO A 25 -22.82 -2.75 -16.49
CA PRO A 25 -22.07 -1.68 -15.86
C PRO A 25 -22.57 -1.29 -14.46
N GLU A 26 -23.88 -1.35 -14.25
CA GLU A 26 -24.50 -0.99 -12.97
C GLU A 26 -24.20 -2.03 -11.86
N ALA A 27 -24.10 -3.31 -12.21
CA ALA A 27 -23.73 -4.36 -11.26
C ALA A 27 -22.29 -4.16 -10.77
N TYR A 28 -21.34 -3.93 -11.69
CA TYR A 28 -19.94 -3.64 -11.34
C TYR A 28 -19.81 -2.35 -10.54
N LYS A 29 -20.56 -1.32 -10.88
CA LYS A 29 -20.57 -0.06 -10.13
C LYS A 29 -21.09 -0.26 -8.69
N ALA A 30 -22.13 -1.08 -8.53
CA ALA A 30 -22.65 -1.45 -7.21
C ALA A 30 -21.62 -2.24 -6.39
N GLU A 31 -20.94 -3.20 -7.01
CA GLU A 31 -19.88 -3.99 -6.40
C GLU A 31 -18.70 -3.11 -5.95
N PHE A 32 -18.21 -2.22 -6.81
CA PHE A 32 -17.17 -1.25 -6.43
C PHE A 32 -17.61 -0.36 -5.28
N LYS A 33 -18.82 0.16 -5.31
CA LYS A 33 -19.36 1.00 -4.24
C LYS A 33 -19.51 0.25 -2.91
N ASN A 34 -19.82 -1.04 -2.97
CA ASN A 34 -19.99 -1.86 -1.78
C ASN A 34 -18.65 -2.29 -1.17
N ASN A 35 -17.66 -2.63 -1.98
CA ASN A 35 -16.40 -3.24 -1.54
C ASN A 35 -15.28 -2.21 -1.33
N TYR A 36 -15.34 -1.06 -1.99
CA TYR A 36 -14.26 -0.06 -1.97
C TYR A 36 -14.69 1.25 -1.30
N LYS A 37 -13.75 1.86 -0.62
CA LYS A 37 -13.87 3.20 -0.01
C LYS A 37 -12.74 4.10 -0.49
N GLY A 38 -12.83 5.40 -0.21
CA GLY A 38 -11.70 6.31 -0.42
C GLY A 38 -10.55 5.98 0.53
N THR A 39 -9.33 6.08 0.03
CA THR A 39 -8.09 5.85 0.77
C THR A 39 -7.53 7.18 1.24
N ASN A 40 -7.09 7.25 2.49
CA ASN A 40 -6.37 8.38 3.04
C ASN A 40 -4.90 8.00 3.22
N THR A 41 -4.00 8.90 2.81
CA THR A 41 -2.57 8.77 3.07
C THR A 41 -2.12 9.97 3.90
N LEU A 42 -1.51 9.70 5.04
CA LEU A 42 -0.90 10.71 5.91
C LEU A 42 0.61 10.50 5.91
N ARG A 43 1.36 11.60 5.73
CA ARG A 43 2.83 11.60 5.74
C ARG A 43 3.32 12.78 6.56
N ALA A 44 4.33 12.52 7.38
CA ALA A 44 5.01 13.57 8.14
C ALA A 44 6.52 13.36 8.10
N GLY A 45 7.26 14.44 8.13
CA GLY A 45 8.72 14.39 8.16
C GLY A 45 9.32 15.65 8.73
N VAL A 46 10.47 15.48 9.35
CA VAL A 46 11.28 16.56 9.94
C VAL A 46 12.73 16.43 9.48
N GLU A 47 13.33 17.56 9.18
CA GLU A 47 14.76 17.68 8.92
C GLU A 47 15.35 18.65 9.96
N VAL A 48 16.45 18.23 10.58
CA VAL A 48 17.22 19.06 11.52
C VAL A 48 18.66 19.13 11.01
N ARG A 49 19.22 20.32 10.99
CA ARG A 49 20.62 20.57 10.65
C ARG A 49 21.40 21.04 11.87
N PRO A 50 21.90 20.12 12.70
CA PRO A 50 22.65 20.48 13.89
C PRO A 50 23.98 21.18 13.55
N LEU A 51 24.52 20.92 12.37
CA LEU A 51 25.72 21.54 11.81
C LEU A 51 25.48 21.89 10.33
N PRO A 52 26.14 22.90 9.78
CA PRO A 52 25.99 23.25 8.35
C PRO A 52 26.36 22.14 7.39
N ILE A 53 27.21 21.20 7.83
CA ILE A 53 27.68 20.05 7.04
C ILE A 53 26.82 18.81 7.23
N PHE A 54 25.88 18.80 8.18
CA PHE A 54 25.19 17.59 8.59
C PHE A 54 23.67 17.81 8.73
N ALA A 55 22.90 16.96 8.08
CA ALA A 55 21.45 16.94 8.15
C ALA A 55 20.93 15.59 8.65
N VAL A 56 20.01 15.60 9.58
CA VAL A 56 19.28 14.43 10.06
C VAL A 56 17.83 14.54 9.61
N ARG A 57 17.31 13.49 9.02
CA ARG A 57 15.93 13.42 8.52
C ARG A 57 15.20 12.27 9.16
N LEU A 58 14.01 12.51 9.65
CA LEU A 58 13.10 11.48 10.14
C LEU A 58 11.75 11.69 9.49
N GLY A 59 11.09 10.58 9.16
CA GLY A 59 9.78 10.65 8.54
C GLY A 59 8.99 9.37 8.74
N GLY A 60 7.73 9.45 8.39
CA GLY A 60 6.84 8.30 8.41
C GLY A 60 5.56 8.58 7.67
N GLY A 61 4.83 7.54 7.40
CA GLY A 61 3.54 7.64 6.77
C GLY A 61 2.66 6.43 7.01
N TYR A 62 1.39 6.67 6.85
CA TYR A 62 0.34 5.67 6.97
C TYR A 62 -0.62 5.81 5.79
N THR A 63 -0.96 4.70 5.17
CA THR A 63 -1.98 4.62 4.13
C THR A 63 -3.06 3.66 4.58
N ASP A 64 -4.30 4.17 4.65
CA ASP A 64 -5.49 3.41 5.00
C ASP A 64 -5.92 2.49 3.85
N SER A 65 -6.75 1.50 4.19
CA SER A 65 -7.31 0.55 3.25
C SER A 65 -8.25 1.19 2.23
N MET A 66 -8.15 0.71 0.98
CA MET A 66 -9.18 0.95 -0.04
C MET A 66 -10.39 0.03 0.10
N PHE A 67 -10.27 -1.08 0.86
CA PHE A 67 -11.35 -2.04 1.07
C PHE A 67 -12.18 -1.65 2.30
N LYS A 68 -13.50 -1.82 2.22
CA LYS A 68 -14.40 -1.56 3.35
C LYS A 68 -14.31 -2.64 4.41
N ASP A 69 -14.22 -3.89 3.98
CA ASP A 69 -14.14 -5.03 4.87
C ASP A 69 -12.81 -5.77 4.67
N ARG A 70 -12.02 -5.89 5.74
CA ARG A 70 -10.77 -6.64 5.74
C ARG A 70 -11.01 -8.15 5.78
N GLN A 71 -12.08 -8.58 6.42
CA GLN A 71 -12.39 -10.01 6.61
C GLN A 71 -13.04 -10.65 5.39
N GLN A 72 -13.47 -9.83 4.42
CA GLN A 72 -14.00 -10.34 3.17
C GLN A 72 -12.88 -11.00 2.37
N TYR A 73 -13.15 -12.20 1.88
CA TYR A 73 -12.26 -12.92 0.97
C TYR A 73 -12.13 -12.19 -0.37
N TYR A 74 -10.90 -12.07 -0.85
CA TYR A 74 -10.58 -11.53 -2.17
C TYR A 74 -9.81 -12.57 -2.99
N ASN A 75 -10.02 -12.60 -4.29
CA ASN A 75 -9.40 -13.58 -5.20
C ASN A 75 -7.87 -13.47 -5.27
N SER A 76 -7.32 -12.33 -4.87
CA SER A 76 -5.88 -12.09 -4.85
C SER A 76 -5.51 -11.31 -3.61
N PRO A 77 -4.34 -11.61 -3.00
CA PRO A 77 -3.85 -10.82 -1.88
C PRO A 77 -3.56 -9.39 -2.36
N SER A 78 -4.12 -8.41 -1.67
CA SER A 78 -3.93 -7.00 -1.97
C SER A 78 -3.50 -6.27 -0.71
N VAL A 79 -2.73 -5.20 -0.87
CA VAL A 79 -2.32 -4.38 0.28
C VAL A 79 -3.57 -3.75 0.90
N TYR A 80 -3.85 -4.12 2.16
CA TYR A 80 -4.98 -3.59 2.91
C TYR A 80 -4.63 -2.24 3.54
N GLU A 81 -3.54 -2.19 4.27
CA GLU A 81 -3.00 -0.97 4.85
C GLU A 81 -1.47 -1.03 4.88
N SER A 82 -0.83 0.11 4.84
CA SER A 82 0.62 0.19 4.94
C SER A 82 1.06 1.34 5.83
N TYR A 83 2.16 1.13 6.53
CA TYR A 83 2.85 2.18 7.26
C TYR A 83 4.36 2.04 7.08
N TYR A 84 5.04 3.16 7.15
CA TYR A 84 6.48 3.18 7.03
C TYR A 84 7.10 4.21 7.97
N ILE A 85 8.33 3.94 8.36
CA ILE A 85 9.21 4.87 9.05
C ILE A 85 10.49 5.02 8.22
N THR A 86 11.02 6.24 8.18
CA THR A 86 12.24 6.55 7.47
C THR A 86 13.20 7.31 8.36
N GLY A 87 14.50 7.05 8.21
CA GLY A 87 15.57 7.82 8.80
C GLY A 87 16.63 8.13 7.76
N GLY A 88 17.21 9.31 7.77
CA GLY A 88 18.21 9.70 6.79
C GLY A 88 19.27 10.63 7.38
N LEU A 89 20.47 10.50 6.82
CA LEU A 89 21.63 11.32 7.14
C LEU A 89 22.15 11.95 5.85
N GLY A 90 22.31 13.27 5.86
CA GLY A 90 22.94 14.02 4.78
C GLY A 90 24.24 14.65 5.25
N ILE A 91 25.30 14.50 4.47
CA ILE A 91 26.63 15.02 4.78
C ILE A 91 27.14 15.82 3.57
N ASN A 92 27.48 17.08 3.81
CA ASN A 92 28.17 17.92 2.84
C ASN A 92 29.68 17.63 2.91
N LEU A 93 30.22 16.94 1.88
CA LEU A 93 31.62 16.55 1.81
C LEU A 93 32.53 17.67 1.22
N GLY A 94 31.99 18.87 1.05
CA GLY A 94 32.70 20.01 0.50
C GLY A 94 31.75 21.00 -0.19
N ARG A 95 32.28 21.92 -1.00
CA ARG A 95 31.42 22.93 -1.66
C ARG A 95 30.43 22.35 -2.65
N ASN A 96 30.78 21.25 -3.29
CA ASN A 96 30.06 20.74 -4.45
C ASN A 96 29.61 19.29 -4.31
N THR A 97 29.86 18.62 -3.16
CA THR A 97 29.57 17.18 -3.01
C THR A 97 28.69 16.94 -1.78
N VAL A 98 27.63 16.17 -1.95
CA VAL A 98 26.71 15.79 -0.87
C VAL A 98 26.56 14.27 -0.90
N LEU A 99 26.65 13.64 0.27
CA LEU A 99 26.34 12.24 0.48
C LEU A 99 25.07 12.15 1.33
N ASP A 100 24.05 11.49 0.80
CA ASP A 100 22.82 11.16 1.52
C ASP A 100 22.72 9.64 1.72
N VAL A 101 22.43 9.23 2.94
CA VAL A 101 22.13 7.84 3.29
C VAL A 101 20.75 7.79 3.93
N ALA A 102 19.89 6.93 3.45
CA ALA A 102 18.54 6.78 3.97
C ALA A 102 18.18 5.32 4.22
N TYR A 103 17.45 5.11 5.27
CA TYR A 103 16.84 3.83 5.63
C TYR A 103 15.33 3.99 5.70
N GLN A 104 14.61 2.99 5.18
CA GLN A 104 13.15 2.93 5.26
C GLN A 104 12.74 1.52 5.67
N ASN A 105 11.83 1.45 6.64
CA ASN A 105 11.09 0.25 7.00
C ASN A 105 9.64 0.42 6.57
N VAL A 106 9.15 -0.48 5.74
CA VAL A 106 7.76 -0.50 5.26
C VAL A 106 7.09 -1.77 5.74
N THR A 107 5.94 -1.63 6.36
CA THR A 107 5.09 -2.76 6.75
C THR A 107 3.75 -2.65 6.05
N GLU A 108 3.38 -3.71 5.35
CA GLU A 108 2.13 -3.85 4.61
C GLU A 108 1.33 -5.02 5.21
N LYS A 109 0.06 -4.78 5.53
CA LYS A 109 -0.90 -5.82 5.86
C LYS A 109 -1.72 -6.10 4.61
N GLN A 110 -1.91 -7.36 4.29
CA GLN A 110 -2.68 -7.77 3.13
C GLN A 110 -4.09 -8.22 3.52
N THR A 111 -4.99 -8.23 2.55
CA THR A 111 -6.30 -8.84 2.69
C THR A 111 -6.16 -10.35 2.86
N PRO A 112 -7.06 -11.01 3.61
CA PRO A 112 -7.09 -12.48 3.66
C PRO A 112 -7.24 -13.07 2.26
N TYR A 113 -6.53 -14.13 1.99
CA TYR A 113 -6.64 -14.89 0.76
C TYR A 113 -6.62 -16.40 1.03
N GLU A 114 -7.16 -17.15 0.10
CA GLU A 114 -7.24 -18.59 0.19
C GLU A 114 -5.97 -19.22 -0.37
N LEU A 115 -5.18 -19.85 0.50
CA LEU A 115 -3.93 -20.49 0.10
C LEU A 115 -4.18 -21.89 -0.49
N PHE A 116 -5.14 -22.60 0.06
CA PHE A 116 -5.55 -23.91 -0.46
C PHE A 116 -7.05 -24.10 -0.30
N PHE A 117 -7.57 -24.90 -1.17
CA PHE A 117 -8.97 -25.23 -1.24
C PHE A 117 -9.09 -26.71 -1.63
N SER A 118 -9.83 -27.45 -0.87
CA SER A 118 -10.09 -28.86 -1.13
C SER A 118 -11.58 -29.15 -1.00
N LYS A 119 -12.14 -29.84 -2.00
CA LYS A 119 -13.48 -30.39 -1.92
C LYS A 119 -13.40 -31.88 -1.68
N TYR A 120 -14.12 -32.38 -0.72
CA TYR A 120 -14.23 -33.81 -0.47
C TYR A 120 -15.68 -34.20 -0.24
N GLN A 121 -16.00 -35.42 -0.60
CA GLN A 121 -17.33 -35.98 -0.43
C GLN A 121 -17.36 -36.82 0.86
N ASN A 122 -18.25 -36.48 1.76
CA ASN A 122 -18.46 -37.23 2.99
C ASN A 122 -19.98 -37.54 3.14
N GLY A 123 -20.33 -38.80 3.08
CA GLY A 123 -21.72 -39.23 3.30
C GLY A 123 -22.72 -38.70 2.27
N GLY A 124 -22.29 -38.43 1.02
CA GLY A 124 -23.15 -37.89 -0.05
C GLY A 124 -23.15 -36.35 -0.10
N GLU A 125 -22.62 -35.67 0.90
CA GLU A 125 -22.49 -34.21 0.94
C GLU A 125 -21.10 -33.76 0.47
N MET A 126 -21.07 -32.73 -0.39
CA MET A 126 -19.83 -32.06 -0.79
C MET A 126 -19.44 -31.05 0.27
N LYS A 127 -18.32 -31.29 0.95
CA LYS A 127 -17.73 -30.35 1.93
C LYS A 127 -16.52 -29.66 1.31
N THR A 128 -16.44 -28.35 1.55
CA THR A 128 -15.28 -27.55 1.15
C THR A 128 -14.46 -27.25 2.39
N TYR A 129 -13.16 -27.52 2.31
CA TYR A 129 -12.18 -27.13 3.30
C TYR A 129 -11.25 -26.09 2.67
N SER A 130 -11.19 -24.91 3.24
CA SER A 130 -10.33 -23.84 2.77
C SER A 130 -9.57 -23.22 3.94
N GLY A 131 -8.34 -22.80 3.67
CA GLY A 131 -7.51 -22.06 4.62
C GLY A 131 -7.38 -20.61 4.21
N LEU A 132 -7.93 -19.70 4.99
CA LEU A 132 -7.73 -18.26 4.85
C LEU A 132 -6.53 -17.84 5.69
N TYR A 133 -5.64 -17.06 5.08
CA TYR A 133 -4.41 -16.59 5.69
C TYR A 133 -4.32 -15.08 5.67
N ASP A 134 -4.03 -14.52 6.83
CA ASP A 134 -3.62 -13.13 6.97
C ASP A 134 -2.11 -13.01 6.77
N THR A 135 -1.71 -12.11 5.90
CA THR A 135 -0.30 -11.88 5.61
C THR A 135 0.12 -10.47 6.00
N LYS A 136 1.27 -10.40 6.67
CA LYS A 136 1.96 -9.16 6.97
C LYS A 136 3.35 -9.22 6.34
N GLN A 137 3.66 -8.25 5.50
CA GLN A 137 4.96 -8.16 4.85
C GLN A 137 5.72 -6.96 5.39
N THR A 138 6.96 -7.19 5.83
CA THR A 138 7.86 -6.10 6.25
C THR A 138 9.06 -6.08 5.31
N ARG A 139 9.39 -4.89 4.79
CA ARG A 139 10.52 -4.68 3.90
C ARG A 139 11.42 -3.59 4.45
N HIS A 140 12.72 -3.78 4.28
CA HIS A 140 13.76 -2.84 4.66
C HIS A 140 14.46 -2.34 3.41
N TYR A 141 14.58 -1.03 3.29
CA TYR A 141 15.29 -0.38 2.18
C TYR A 141 16.41 0.47 2.74
N ILE A 142 17.59 0.35 2.13
CA ILE A 142 18.72 1.23 2.37
C ILE A 142 19.08 1.85 1.04
N SER A 143 19.22 3.16 1.01
CA SER A 143 19.64 3.90 -0.17
C SER A 143 20.79 4.82 0.17
N MET A 144 21.71 4.98 -0.77
CA MET A 144 22.82 5.90 -0.70
C MET A 144 22.91 6.71 -2.00
N THR A 145 22.97 8.01 -1.86
CA THR A 145 23.05 8.94 -3.00
C THR A 145 24.24 9.86 -2.85
N LEU A 146 25.05 9.93 -3.88
CA LEU A 146 26.15 10.86 -4.00
C LEU A 146 25.78 11.93 -5.04
N GLY A 147 25.65 13.16 -4.59
CA GLY A 147 25.29 14.30 -5.44
C GLY A 147 26.47 15.22 -5.69
N PHE A 148 26.62 15.68 -6.93
CA PHE A 148 27.59 16.67 -7.32
C PHE A 148 26.88 17.92 -7.86
N ARG A 149 27.32 19.09 -7.43
CA ARG A 149 26.84 20.39 -7.92
C ARG A 149 27.97 21.05 -8.72
N PHE A 150 27.72 21.34 -9.97
CA PHE A 150 28.63 22.01 -10.88
C PHE A 150 28.41 23.51 -10.90
#